data_80c64d093b1c0eb0e25894181b58b916
#
_entry.id   80c64d093b1c0eb0e25894181b58b916
#
_cell.length_a   1.000
_cell.length_b   1.000
_cell.length_c   1.000
_cell.angle_alpha   90.00
_cell.angle_beta   90.00
_cell.angle_gamma   90.00
#
_symmetry.space_group_name_H-M   'P 1'
#
loop_
_entity.id
_entity.type
_entity.pdbx_description
1 polymer ?
#
loop_
_entity_poly.entity_id
_entity_poly.type
_entity_poly.pdbx_seq_one_letter_code
_entity_poly.pdbx_strand_id
1 'polypeptide(L)'
;GFLGLTSSNFAFVSAALIFFSILATIYLVLSKKDQTWYRSRALAESVKSISFKYATGAEPFSLQLEGKVVDDNIIDKLNALLKEHQQLSEDFCHIGSDINYITSEMKNIRNQNFEERKDFYLKNRIQDQLDFYNTNAENNRRKSKFWFSIMILFQILAMIFAILRAKYPEINIWPADVFLLASSFVFTWLVTKKHRELSASYRLTAFEISKIKEKFLNILDDKEFEIFVADSENAFSREHTQWLARQDSL
;
A
#
# COMPACT_ATOMS: atom_id res chain seq x y z
N GLY A 1 38.48 18.02 16.02
CA GLY A 1 37.47 18.83 15.36
C GLY A 1 37.47 18.58 13.88
N PHE A 2 36.33 18.13 13.34
CA PHE A 2 36.19 17.63 11.96
C PHE A 2 36.29 18.73 10.88
N LEU A 3 36.16 19.96 11.25
CA LEU A 3 36.28 21.12 10.35
C LEU A 3 36.81 22.25 11.21
N GLY A 4 37.97 22.79 11.01
CA GLY A 4 38.57 23.93 11.74
C GLY A 4 37.65 25.14 11.98
N LEU A 5 36.36 24.92 12.15
CA LEU A 5 35.34 25.88 12.54
C LEU A 5 35.47 26.16 14.03
N THR A 6 35.56 27.41 14.39
CA THR A 6 35.58 27.87 15.78
C THR A 6 34.48 27.18 16.56
N SER A 7 34.82 26.57 17.67
CA SER A 7 34.01 25.62 18.46
C SER A 7 32.58 26.10 18.80
N SER A 8 32.36 27.39 18.88
CA SER A 8 31.06 27.99 19.26
C SER A 8 30.00 27.88 18.16
N ASN A 9 30.29 28.26 16.91
CA ASN A 9 29.31 28.23 15.83
C ASN A 9 28.87 26.79 15.47
N PHE A 10 29.79 25.83 15.55
CA PHE A 10 29.49 24.43 15.34
C PHE A 10 28.58 23.86 16.43
N ALA A 11 28.79 24.27 17.68
CA ALA A 11 27.93 23.86 18.79
C ALA A 11 26.48 24.37 18.63
N PHE A 12 26.29 25.62 18.20
CA PHE A 12 24.95 26.17 17.94
C PHE A 12 24.24 25.47 16.77
N VAL A 13 24.95 25.19 15.67
CA VAL A 13 24.37 24.43 14.54
C VAL A 13 23.98 23.02 14.97
N SER A 14 24.84 22.33 15.75
CA SER A 14 24.53 21.00 16.25
C SER A 14 23.33 21.00 17.19
N ALA A 15 23.23 21.97 18.11
CA ALA A 15 22.08 22.12 19.00
C ALA A 15 20.79 22.38 18.24
N ALA A 16 20.81 23.23 17.20
CA ALA A 16 19.66 23.48 16.35
C ALA A 16 19.21 22.22 15.59
N LEU A 17 20.13 21.43 15.04
CA LEU A 17 19.81 20.18 14.35
C LEU A 17 19.20 19.15 15.31
N ILE A 18 19.72 19.04 16.52
CA ILE A 18 19.15 18.15 17.56
C ILE A 18 17.74 18.62 17.93
N PHE A 19 17.53 19.92 18.12
CA PHE A 19 16.20 20.48 18.41
C PHE A 19 15.17 20.16 17.31
N PHE A 20 15.52 20.39 16.04
CA PHE A 20 14.65 20.04 14.91
C PHE A 20 14.41 18.54 14.81
N SER A 21 15.40 17.70 15.12
CA SER A 21 15.24 16.24 15.16
C SER A 21 14.23 15.82 16.23
N ILE A 22 14.27 16.43 17.42
CA ILE A 22 13.29 16.18 18.49
C ILE A 22 11.89 16.57 18.03
N LEU A 23 11.71 17.76 17.45
CA LEU A 23 10.42 18.22 16.95
C LEU A 23 9.87 17.29 15.85
N ALA A 24 10.71 16.86 14.93
CA ALA A 24 10.33 15.90 13.89
C ALA A 24 9.90 14.55 14.48
N THR A 25 10.62 14.05 15.48
CA THR A 25 10.26 12.80 16.17
C THR A 25 8.92 12.91 16.86
N ILE A 26 8.68 14.00 17.62
CA ILE A 26 7.39 14.26 18.28
C ILE A 26 6.26 14.31 17.23
N TYR A 27 6.47 15.05 16.13
CA TYR A 27 5.48 15.14 15.06
C TYR A 27 5.15 13.79 14.44
N LEU A 28 6.16 12.94 14.16
CA LEU A 28 5.97 11.62 13.58
C LEU A 28 5.18 10.69 14.52
N VAL A 29 5.50 10.71 15.82
CA VAL A 29 4.80 9.90 16.82
C VAL A 29 3.33 10.33 16.98
N LEU A 30 3.06 11.64 16.96
CA LEU A 30 1.71 12.17 17.15
C LEU A 30 0.83 12.05 15.89
N SER A 31 1.42 12.04 14.70
CA SER A 31 0.67 12.19 13.43
C SER A 31 -0.14 10.97 13.00
N LYS A 32 0.15 9.75 13.50
CA LYS A 32 -0.54 8.48 13.17
C LYS A 32 -0.99 8.31 11.71
N LYS A 33 -0.35 9.02 10.77
CA LYS A 33 -0.75 9.09 9.35
C LYS A 33 -0.76 7.73 8.66
N ASP A 34 0.14 6.83 9.08
CA ASP A 34 0.20 5.49 8.50
C ASP A 34 -1.08 4.70 8.81
N GLN A 35 -1.60 4.76 10.04
CA GLN A 35 -2.84 4.08 10.43
C GLN A 35 -4.05 4.61 9.64
N THR A 36 -4.16 5.93 9.49
CA THR A 36 -5.24 6.55 8.70
C THR A 36 -5.17 6.09 7.24
N TRP A 37 -3.97 6.07 6.64
CA TRP A 37 -3.79 5.60 5.27
C TRP A 37 -4.23 4.14 5.07
N TYR A 38 -3.85 3.24 5.98
CA TYR A 38 -4.23 1.83 5.89
C TYR A 38 -5.73 1.61 6.07
N ARG A 39 -6.35 2.31 7.04
CA ARG A 39 -7.80 2.26 7.25
C ARG A 39 -8.57 2.78 6.04
N SER A 40 -8.16 3.90 5.47
CA SER A 40 -8.78 4.47 4.26
C SER A 40 -8.66 3.53 3.07
N ARG A 41 -7.52 2.84 2.92
CA ARG A 41 -7.31 1.85 1.87
C ARG A 41 -8.21 0.63 2.06
N ALA A 42 -8.30 0.10 3.28
CA ALA A 42 -9.18 -1.04 3.59
C ALA A 42 -10.64 -0.71 3.31
N LEU A 43 -11.10 0.50 3.69
CA LEU A 43 -12.43 0.99 3.38
C LEU A 43 -12.67 1.07 1.86
N ALA A 44 -11.74 1.66 1.12
CA ALA A 44 -11.84 1.78 -0.34
C ALA A 44 -11.94 0.41 -1.04
N GLU A 45 -11.13 -0.57 -0.61
CA GLU A 45 -11.19 -1.94 -1.15
C GLU A 45 -12.50 -2.66 -0.76
N SER A 46 -13.03 -2.44 0.44
CA SER A 46 -14.33 -2.98 0.84
C SER A 46 -15.48 -2.38 0.01
N VAL A 47 -15.48 -1.07 -0.23
CA VAL A 47 -16.44 -0.40 -1.13
C VAL A 47 -16.33 -0.97 -2.55
N LYS A 48 -15.11 -1.11 -3.06
CA LYS A 48 -14.82 -1.69 -4.38
C LYS A 48 -15.37 -3.12 -4.48
N SER A 49 -15.14 -3.95 -3.46
CA SER A 49 -15.63 -5.32 -3.39
C SER A 49 -17.17 -5.39 -3.43
N ILE A 50 -17.85 -4.58 -2.63
CA ILE A 50 -19.32 -4.49 -2.62
C ILE A 50 -19.85 -4.06 -3.99
N SER A 51 -19.20 -3.07 -4.63
CA SER A 51 -19.58 -2.56 -5.95
C SER A 51 -19.42 -3.62 -7.05
N PHE A 52 -18.35 -4.41 -7.04
CA PHE A 52 -18.17 -5.50 -7.99
C PHE A 52 -19.20 -6.62 -7.78
N LYS A 53 -19.45 -7.01 -6.54
CA LYS A 53 -20.52 -8.00 -6.23
C LYS A 53 -21.88 -7.56 -6.75
N TYR A 54 -22.24 -6.29 -6.54
CA TYR A 54 -23.50 -5.75 -7.05
C TYR A 54 -23.55 -5.75 -8.59
N ALA A 55 -22.52 -5.21 -9.23
CA ALA A 55 -22.48 -5.07 -10.70
C ALA A 55 -22.49 -6.44 -11.42
N THR A 56 -21.86 -7.45 -10.83
CA THR A 56 -21.79 -8.79 -11.41
C THR A 56 -22.96 -9.70 -11.04
N GLY A 57 -23.79 -9.28 -10.08
CA GLY A 57 -24.90 -10.09 -9.58
C GLY A 57 -24.49 -11.19 -8.60
N ALA A 58 -23.32 -11.04 -7.94
CA ALA A 58 -22.83 -12.00 -6.97
C ALA A 58 -23.48 -11.82 -5.59
N GLU A 59 -23.51 -12.88 -4.79
CA GLU A 59 -24.05 -12.82 -3.43
C GLU A 59 -23.40 -11.71 -2.56
N PRO A 60 -24.23 -10.96 -1.84
CA PRO A 60 -25.66 -11.11 -1.56
C PRO A 60 -26.58 -10.35 -2.53
N PHE A 61 -26.11 -9.98 -3.70
CA PHE A 61 -26.81 -9.16 -4.70
C PHE A 61 -27.21 -10.00 -5.92
N SER A 62 -27.67 -11.24 -5.70
CA SER A 62 -28.07 -12.15 -6.77
C SER A 62 -29.03 -11.51 -7.79
N LEU A 63 -28.90 -11.89 -9.07
CA LEU A 63 -29.78 -11.43 -10.15
C LEU A 63 -31.22 -11.87 -9.97
N GLN A 64 -31.50 -12.88 -9.15
CA GLN A 64 -32.85 -13.40 -8.88
C GLN A 64 -33.67 -12.48 -7.95
N LEU A 65 -33.00 -11.54 -7.26
CA LEU A 65 -33.68 -10.60 -6.37
C LEU A 65 -34.27 -9.42 -7.14
N GLU A 66 -35.43 -8.91 -6.70
CA GLU A 66 -36.03 -7.71 -7.26
C GLU A 66 -35.07 -6.53 -7.20
N GLY A 67 -35.01 -5.74 -8.28
CA GLY A 67 -34.05 -4.66 -8.45
C GLY A 67 -34.08 -3.64 -7.29
N LYS A 68 -35.27 -3.29 -6.77
CA LYS A 68 -35.40 -2.36 -5.63
C LYS A 68 -34.83 -2.93 -4.34
N VAL A 69 -35.08 -4.19 -4.05
CA VAL A 69 -34.54 -4.88 -2.85
C VAL A 69 -33.01 -4.93 -2.89
N VAL A 70 -32.43 -5.16 -4.07
CA VAL A 70 -30.98 -5.20 -4.25
C VAL A 70 -30.37 -3.81 -4.12
N ASP A 71 -31.03 -2.78 -4.66
CA ASP A 71 -30.60 -1.37 -4.53
C ASP A 71 -30.63 -0.92 -3.06
N ASP A 72 -31.65 -1.28 -2.30
CA ASP A 72 -31.72 -1.01 -0.86
C ASP A 72 -30.63 -1.77 -0.09
N ASN A 73 -30.40 -3.04 -0.41
CA ASN A 73 -29.37 -3.86 0.24
C ASN A 73 -27.94 -3.33 0.07
N ILE A 74 -27.58 -2.81 -1.11
CA ILE A 74 -26.23 -2.24 -1.31
C ILE A 74 -26.06 -0.94 -0.52
N ILE A 75 -27.10 -0.08 -0.50
CA ILE A 75 -27.07 1.17 0.27
C ILE A 75 -26.92 0.86 1.76
N ASP A 76 -27.65 -0.11 2.30
CA ASP A 76 -27.54 -0.51 3.70
C ASP A 76 -26.16 -1.07 4.05
N LYS A 77 -25.56 -1.89 3.16
CA LYS A 77 -24.19 -2.42 3.36
C LYS A 77 -23.13 -1.32 3.32
N LEU A 78 -23.23 -0.38 2.39
CA LEU A 78 -22.32 0.76 2.31
C LEU A 78 -22.44 1.67 3.52
N ASN A 79 -23.68 1.94 3.99
CA ASN A 79 -23.92 2.71 5.20
C ASN A 79 -23.38 2.01 6.46
N ALA A 80 -23.54 0.70 6.57
CA ALA A 80 -22.98 -0.08 7.67
C ALA A 80 -21.43 0.00 7.67
N LEU A 81 -20.81 -0.14 6.50
CA LEU A 81 -19.36 -0.03 6.33
C LEU A 81 -18.83 1.36 6.71
N LEU A 82 -19.52 2.44 6.31
CA LEU A 82 -19.17 3.80 6.68
C LEU A 82 -19.30 4.05 8.18
N LYS A 83 -20.34 3.50 8.83
CA LYS A 83 -20.51 3.57 10.28
C LYS A 83 -19.39 2.84 11.04
N GLU A 84 -18.97 1.68 10.58
CA GLU A 84 -17.85 0.93 11.17
C GLU A 84 -16.54 1.75 11.12
N HIS A 85 -16.37 2.58 10.08
CA HIS A 85 -15.19 3.41 9.89
C HIS A 85 -15.43 4.89 10.24
N GLN A 86 -16.31 5.18 11.20
CA GLN A 86 -16.75 6.54 11.54
C GLN A 86 -15.61 7.50 11.91
N GLN A 87 -14.49 7.01 12.44
CA GLN A 87 -13.29 7.82 12.70
C GLN A 87 -12.65 8.41 11.43
N LEU A 88 -12.91 7.82 10.26
CA LEU A 88 -12.50 8.37 8.97
C LEU A 88 -13.53 9.34 8.41
N SER A 89 -14.77 9.30 8.89
CA SER A 89 -15.87 10.13 8.37
C SER A 89 -15.71 11.61 8.70
N GLU A 90 -14.95 11.97 9.73
CA GLU A 90 -14.61 13.35 10.04
C GLU A 90 -13.78 13.98 8.90
N ASP A 91 -12.90 13.19 8.27
CA ASP A 91 -12.12 13.61 7.09
C ASP A 91 -12.98 13.64 5.80
N PHE A 92 -14.10 12.91 5.77
CA PHE A 92 -15.04 12.83 4.64
C PHE A 92 -16.25 13.76 4.75
N CYS A 93 -16.42 14.49 5.84
CA CYS A 93 -17.55 15.42 6.05
C CYS A 93 -17.68 16.51 4.97
N HIS A 94 -16.68 16.69 4.10
CA HIS A 94 -16.73 17.62 2.97
C HIS A 94 -17.21 16.98 1.65
N ILE A 95 -17.49 15.69 1.63
CA ILE A 95 -18.08 15.03 0.47
C ILE A 95 -19.58 15.31 0.52
N GLY A 96 -20.03 16.19 -0.37
CA GLY A 96 -21.39 16.73 -0.39
C GLY A 96 -22.50 15.67 -0.43
N SER A 97 -23.72 16.11 -0.13
CA SER A 97 -24.93 15.31 0.00
C SER A 97 -25.41 14.55 -1.25
N ASP A 98 -24.72 14.67 -2.38
CA ASP A 98 -25.07 14.06 -3.67
C ASP A 98 -24.23 12.82 -4.01
N ILE A 99 -24.03 11.92 -3.03
CA ILE A 99 -23.34 10.64 -3.30
C ILE A 99 -24.32 9.70 -4.00
N ASN A 100 -24.08 9.43 -5.26
CA ASN A 100 -24.79 8.38 -5.98
C ASN A 100 -24.11 7.03 -5.68
N TYR A 101 -24.61 6.29 -4.69
CA TYR A 101 -24.08 5.00 -4.26
C TYR A 101 -24.10 3.93 -5.38
N ILE A 102 -25.07 4.03 -6.31
CA ILE A 102 -25.23 3.09 -7.41
C ILE A 102 -25.13 3.87 -8.72
N THR A 103 -24.03 3.69 -9.43
CA THR A 103 -23.81 4.38 -10.70
C THR A 103 -24.63 3.75 -11.82
N SER A 104 -24.90 4.53 -12.87
CA SER A 104 -25.55 4.02 -14.10
C SER A 104 -24.72 2.91 -14.75
N GLU A 105 -23.40 2.96 -14.63
CA GLU A 105 -22.50 1.93 -15.15
C GLU A 105 -22.66 0.61 -14.41
N MET A 106 -22.74 0.62 -13.06
CA MET A 106 -23.01 -0.58 -12.27
C MET A 106 -24.32 -1.25 -12.66
N LYS A 107 -25.39 -0.46 -12.88
CA LYS A 107 -26.69 -0.98 -13.36
C LYS A 107 -26.59 -1.53 -14.79
N ASN A 108 -25.85 -0.87 -15.65
CA ASN A 108 -25.65 -1.31 -17.02
C ASN A 108 -24.94 -2.67 -17.06
N ILE A 109 -23.84 -2.82 -16.32
CA ILE A 109 -23.10 -4.10 -16.22
C ILE A 109 -24.00 -5.20 -15.65
N ARG A 110 -24.77 -4.91 -14.60
CA ARG A 110 -25.68 -5.87 -13.98
C ARG A 110 -26.74 -6.41 -14.95
N ASN A 111 -27.16 -5.59 -15.92
CA ASN A 111 -28.17 -5.96 -16.93
C ASN A 111 -27.56 -6.66 -18.17
N GLN A 112 -26.24 -6.81 -18.24
CA GLN A 112 -25.57 -7.52 -19.32
C GLN A 112 -25.75 -9.04 -19.19
N ASN A 113 -25.48 -9.76 -20.29
CA ASN A 113 -25.46 -11.21 -20.28
C ASN A 113 -24.28 -11.78 -19.48
N PHE A 114 -24.32 -13.09 -19.22
CA PHE A 114 -23.30 -13.79 -18.43
C PHE A 114 -21.87 -13.57 -18.95
N GLU A 115 -21.65 -13.72 -20.27
CA GLU A 115 -20.31 -13.61 -20.86
C GLU A 115 -19.74 -12.18 -20.75
N GLU A 116 -20.57 -11.17 -20.92
CA GLU A 116 -20.17 -9.77 -20.79
C GLU A 116 -19.82 -9.42 -19.34
N ARG A 117 -20.61 -9.87 -18.34
CA ARG A 117 -20.31 -9.68 -16.92
C ARG A 117 -19.03 -10.42 -16.48
N LYS A 118 -18.84 -11.64 -17.03
CA LYS A 118 -17.65 -12.46 -16.82
C LYS A 118 -16.40 -11.76 -17.38
N ASP A 119 -16.45 -11.28 -18.61
CA ASP A 119 -15.34 -10.55 -19.24
C ASP A 119 -15.04 -9.23 -18.51
N PHE A 120 -16.07 -8.49 -18.10
CA PHE A 120 -15.92 -7.28 -17.30
C PHE A 120 -15.18 -7.57 -15.98
N TYR A 121 -15.59 -8.60 -15.23
CA TYR A 121 -14.96 -8.94 -13.96
C TYR A 121 -13.51 -9.41 -14.15
N LEU A 122 -13.25 -10.20 -15.18
CA LEU A 122 -11.91 -10.65 -15.51
C LEU A 122 -10.97 -9.47 -15.77
N LYS A 123 -11.38 -8.53 -16.61
CA LYS A 123 -10.55 -7.40 -17.04
C LYS A 123 -10.37 -6.35 -15.95
N ASN A 124 -11.48 -5.94 -15.34
CA ASN A 124 -11.51 -4.77 -14.47
C ASN A 124 -11.26 -5.09 -12.99
N ARG A 125 -11.30 -6.39 -12.62
CA ARG A 125 -11.04 -6.79 -11.24
C ARG A 125 -9.85 -7.75 -11.15
N ILE A 126 -9.94 -8.94 -11.74
CA ILE A 126 -8.89 -9.95 -11.57
C ILE A 126 -7.57 -9.49 -12.23
N GLN A 127 -7.63 -9.03 -13.47
CA GLN A 127 -6.43 -8.59 -14.19
C GLN A 127 -5.86 -7.30 -13.60
N ASP A 128 -6.70 -6.33 -13.27
CA ASP A 128 -6.28 -5.09 -12.62
C ASP A 128 -5.53 -5.35 -11.29
N GLN A 129 -6.07 -6.25 -10.45
CA GLN A 129 -5.40 -6.64 -9.22
C GLN A 129 -4.07 -7.36 -9.49
N LEU A 130 -4.04 -8.29 -10.42
CA LEU A 130 -2.82 -9.01 -10.79
C LEU A 130 -1.72 -8.06 -11.27
N ASP A 131 -2.06 -7.11 -12.11
CA ASP A 131 -1.14 -6.11 -12.66
C ASP A 131 -0.64 -5.15 -11.56
N PHE A 132 -1.54 -4.73 -10.66
CA PHE A 132 -1.18 -3.90 -9.50
C PHE A 132 -0.14 -4.60 -8.62
N TYR A 133 -0.39 -5.87 -8.23
CA TYR A 133 0.51 -6.59 -7.34
C TYR A 133 1.84 -6.92 -8.01
N ASN A 134 1.86 -7.31 -9.29
CA ASN A 134 3.08 -7.56 -10.05
C ASN A 134 3.92 -6.28 -10.20
N THR A 135 3.29 -5.16 -10.56
CA THR A 135 3.96 -3.88 -10.74
C THR A 135 4.57 -3.39 -9.42
N ASN A 136 3.81 -3.48 -8.31
CA ASN A 136 4.31 -3.07 -7.00
C ASN A 136 5.42 -3.99 -6.47
N ALA A 137 5.34 -5.31 -6.74
CA ALA A 137 6.41 -6.25 -6.41
C ALA A 137 7.72 -5.89 -7.10
N GLU A 138 7.67 -5.62 -8.41
CA GLU A 138 8.84 -5.26 -9.19
C GLU A 138 9.40 -3.89 -8.81
N ASN A 139 8.53 -2.89 -8.59
CA ASN A 139 8.94 -1.57 -8.14
C ASN A 139 9.67 -1.61 -6.79
N ASN A 140 9.16 -2.38 -5.83
CA ASN A 140 9.81 -2.54 -4.53
C ASN A 140 11.11 -3.32 -4.66
N ARG A 141 11.19 -4.34 -5.53
CA ARG A 141 12.43 -5.06 -5.83
C ARG A 141 13.51 -4.12 -6.37
N ARG A 142 13.15 -3.24 -7.33
CA ARG A 142 14.08 -2.26 -7.92
C ARG A 142 14.55 -1.24 -6.88
N LYS A 143 13.64 -0.71 -6.05
CA LYS A 143 13.97 0.21 -4.96
C LYS A 143 14.92 -0.42 -3.94
N SER A 144 14.66 -1.67 -3.54
CA SER A 144 15.53 -2.41 -2.63
C SER A 144 16.94 -2.56 -3.18
N LYS A 145 17.09 -2.99 -4.45
CA LYS A 145 18.39 -3.13 -5.10
C LYS A 145 19.13 -1.80 -5.23
N PHE A 146 18.43 -0.75 -5.63
CA PHE A 146 18.99 0.59 -5.79
C PHE A 146 19.58 1.12 -4.48
N TRP A 147 18.79 1.12 -3.40
CA TRP A 147 19.26 1.60 -2.11
C TRP A 147 20.37 0.73 -1.51
N PHE A 148 20.30 -0.58 -1.71
CA PHE A 148 21.38 -1.48 -1.32
C PHE A 148 22.68 -1.16 -2.06
N SER A 149 22.62 -0.90 -3.37
CA SER A 149 23.81 -0.51 -4.15
C SER A 149 24.40 0.82 -3.68
N ILE A 150 23.57 1.81 -3.33
CA ILE A 150 24.04 3.09 -2.75
C ILE A 150 24.72 2.85 -1.40
N MET A 151 24.17 2.02 -0.55
CA MET A 151 24.77 1.67 0.74
C MET A 151 26.18 1.09 0.55
N ILE A 152 26.32 0.09 -0.32
CA ILE A 152 27.61 -0.52 -0.64
C ILE A 152 28.59 0.50 -1.24
N LEU A 153 28.14 1.37 -2.14
CA LEU A 153 28.97 2.43 -2.70
C LEU A 153 29.55 3.32 -1.59
N PHE A 154 28.73 3.78 -0.66
CA PHE A 154 29.21 4.61 0.45
C PHE A 154 30.20 3.86 1.36
N GLN A 155 30.01 2.56 1.60
CA GLN A 155 30.95 1.75 2.36
C GLN A 155 32.31 1.61 1.65
N ILE A 156 32.28 1.39 0.33
CA ILE A 156 33.51 1.34 -0.49
C ILE A 156 34.25 2.68 -0.44
N LEU A 157 33.53 3.79 -0.61
CA LEU A 157 34.15 5.11 -0.50
C LEU A 157 34.75 5.37 0.88
N ALA A 158 34.03 5.01 1.95
CA ALA A 158 34.53 5.12 3.32
C ALA A 158 35.83 4.30 3.50
N MET A 159 35.87 3.08 3.00
CA MET A 159 37.05 2.22 3.05
C MET A 159 38.25 2.83 2.28
N ILE A 160 38.02 3.33 1.05
CA ILE A 160 39.07 3.98 0.25
C ILE A 160 39.66 5.19 0.99
N PHE A 161 38.80 6.06 1.53
CA PHE A 161 39.28 7.26 2.27
C PHE A 161 39.95 6.89 3.61
N ALA A 162 39.54 5.81 4.27
CA ALA A 162 40.24 5.31 5.45
C ALA A 162 41.68 4.83 5.12
N ILE A 163 41.86 4.11 4.01
CA ILE A 163 43.17 3.66 3.53
C ILE A 163 44.04 4.86 3.13
N LEU A 164 43.49 5.83 2.41
CA LEU A 164 44.22 7.06 2.02
C LEU A 164 44.65 7.86 3.25
N ARG A 165 43.82 7.96 4.28
CA ARG A 165 44.19 8.61 5.55
C ARG A 165 45.38 7.94 6.21
N ALA A 166 45.46 6.62 6.18
CA ALA A 166 46.59 5.88 6.74
C ALA A 166 47.91 6.18 5.98
N LYS A 167 47.81 6.41 4.65
CA LYS A 167 48.95 6.71 3.79
C LYS A 167 49.41 8.18 3.85
N TYR A 168 48.50 9.12 4.07
CA TYR A 168 48.75 10.57 4.05
C TYR A 168 48.27 11.23 5.34
N PRO A 169 48.93 10.99 6.48
CA PRO A 169 48.47 11.43 7.80
C PRO A 169 48.49 12.95 7.99
N GLU A 170 49.26 13.69 7.18
CA GLU A 170 49.34 15.15 7.18
C GLU A 170 48.09 15.86 6.67
N ILE A 171 47.20 15.14 5.99
CA ILE A 171 45.93 15.69 5.53
C ILE A 171 44.91 15.66 6.65
N ASN A 172 44.49 16.84 7.11
CA ASN A 172 43.61 16.97 8.27
C ASN A 172 42.12 16.68 7.99
N ILE A 173 41.69 16.66 6.74
CA ILE A 173 40.27 16.49 6.37
C ILE A 173 40.06 15.18 5.59
N TRP A 174 39.39 14.23 6.21
CA TRP A 174 39.07 12.97 5.58
C TRP A 174 37.57 12.69 5.62
N PRO A 175 36.90 12.48 4.47
CA PRO A 175 35.45 12.27 4.43
C PRO A 175 35.02 10.83 4.78
N ALA A 176 35.91 9.95 5.21
CA ALA A 176 35.60 8.56 5.53
C ALA A 176 34.40 8.42 6.49
N ASP A 177 34.40 9.18 7.58
CA ASP A 177 33.35 9.15 8.60
C ASP A 177 31.99 9.64 8.04
N VAL A 178 32.02 10.61 7.12
CA VAL A 178 30.80 11.12 6.44
C VAL A 178 30.16 10.03 5.58
N PHE A 179 30.97 9.30 4.81
CA PHE A 179 30.46 8.20 3.98
C PHE A 179 29.95 7.03 4.84
N LEU A 180 30.61 6.74 5.95
CA LEU A 180 30.15 5.71 6.88
C LEU A 180 28.80 6.10 7.49
N LEU A 181 28.66 7.36 7.92
CA LEU A 181 27.40 7.89 8.45
C LEU A 181 26.27 7.86 7.39
N ALA A 182 26.59 8.27 6.15
CA ALA A 182 25.65 8.21 5.04
C ALA A 182 25.19 6.76 4.75
N SER A 183 26.11 5.79 4.78
CA SER A 183 25.78 4.36 4.66
C SER A 183 24.85 3.89 5.77
N SER A 184 25.10 4.28 7.00
CA SER A 184 24.26 3.95 8.16
C SER A 184 22.84 4.53 8.03
N PHE A 185 22.73 5.75 7.51
CA PHE A 185 21.43 6.35 7.20
C PHE A 185 20.67 5.55 6.13
N VAL A 186 21.35 5.16 5.04
CA VAL A 186 20.72 4.35 3.98
C VAL A 186 20.32 2.98 4.51
N PHE A 187 21.13 2.36 5.37
CA PHE A 187 20.77 1.10 6.04
C PHE A 187 19.48 1.25 6.86
N THR A 188 19.40 2.28 7.70
CA THR A 188 18.20 2.57 8.50
C THR A 188 16.98 2.79 7.59
N TRP A 189 17.15 3.52 6.49
CA TRP A 189 16.10 3.70 5.49
C TRP A 189 15.61 2.37 4.89
N LEU A 190 16.52 1.47 4.52
CA LEU A 190 16.18 0.15 3.99
C LEU A 190 15.38 -0.68 4.99
N VAL A 191 15.79 -0.69 6.26
CA VAL A 191 15.11 -1.42 7.34
C VAL A 191 13.72 -0.82 7.60
N THR A 192 13.59 0.50 7.59
CA THR A 192 12.31 1.18 7.82
C THR A 192 11.33 0.98 6.67
N LYS A 193 11.79 1.09 5.43
CA LYS A 193 10.91 0.98 4.24
C LYS A 193 10.54 -0.45 3.86
N LYS A 194 11.25 -1.45 4.35
CA LYS A 194 10.96 -2.89 4.18
C LYS A 194 10.67 -3.28 2.72
N HIS A 195 11.36 -2.64 1.76
CA HIS A 195 11.10 -2.85 0.32
C HIS A 195 11.24 -4.32 -0.11
N ARG A 196 12.15 -5.07 0.51
CA ARG A 196 12.37 -6.50 0.21
C ARG A 196 11.18 -7.34 0.64
N GLU A 197 10.70 -7.13 1.85
CA GLU A 197 9.56 -7.82 2.45
C GLU A 197 8.27 -7.48 1.71
N LEU A 198 8.07 -6.20 1.37
CA LEU A 198 6.95 -5.74 0.56
C LEU A 198 6.95 -6.40 -0.82
N SER A 199 8.10 -6.47 -1.49
CA SER A 199 8.22 -7.14 -2.79
C SER A 199 7.84 -8.62 -2.71
N ALA A 200 8.28 -9.32 -1.66
CA ALA A 200 7.97 -10.73 -1.46
C ALA A 200 6.47 -10.94 -1.18
N SER A 201 5.87 -10.11 -0.34
CA SER A 201 4.45 -10.17 -0.03
C SER A 201 3.60 -9.91 -1.28
N TYR A 202 3.87 -8.84 -2.04
CA TYR A 202 3.16 -8.56 -3.29
C TYR A 202 3.26 -9.69 -4.31
N ARG A 203 4.40 -10.38 -4.41
CA ARG A 203 4.55 -11.55 -5.29
C ARG A 203 3.70 -12.73 -4.84
N LEU A 204 3.63 -12.96 -3.53
CA LEU A 204 2.80 -14.04 -3.00
C LEU A 204 1.32 -13.79 -3.35
N THR A 205 0.84 -12.57 -3.12
CA THR A 205 -0.53 -12.19 -3.49
C THR A 205 -0.78 -12.29 -4.99
N ALA A 206 0.16 -11.82 -5.83
CA ALA A 206 0.03 -11.97 -7.28
C ALA A 206 -0.09 -13.45 -7.70
N PHE A 207 0.66 -14.34 -7.04
CA PHE A 207 0.57 -15.77 -7.28
C PHE A 207 -0.79 -16.34 -6.85
N GLU A 208 -1.33 -15.92 -5.72
CA GLU A 208 -2.68 -16.31 -5.27
C GLU A 208 -3.76 -15.84 -6.24
N ILE A 209 -3.67 -14.59 -6.71
CA ILE A 209 -4.60 -14.05 -7.71
C ILE A 209 -4.48 -14.79 -9.05
N SER A 210 -3.28 -15.18 -9.46
CA SER A 210 -3.12 -15.97 -10.69
C SER A 210 -3.81 -17.32 -10.63
N LYS A 211 -3.83 -17.97 -9.45
CA LYS A 211 -4.63 -19.20 -9.22
C LYS A 211 -6.14 -18.93 -9.28
N ILE A 212 -6.59 -17.81 -8.73
CA ILE A 212 -7.99 -17.39 -8.82
C ILE A 212 -8.35 -17.20 -10.30
N LYS A 213 -7.49 -16.51 -11.08
CA LYS A 213 -7.67 -16.30 -12.52
C LYS A 213 -7.80 -17.63 -13.29
N GLU A 214 -6.93 -18.59 -12.99
CA GLU A 214 -6.97 -19.91 -13.65
C GLU A 214 -8.29 -20.65 -13.38
N LYS A 215 -8.76 -20.64 -12.12
CA LYS A 215 -10.07 -21.21 -11.78
C LYS A 215 -11.21 -20.48 -12.47
N PHE A 216 -11.14 -19.15 -12.55
CA PHE A 216 -12.13 -18.30 -13.18
C PHE A 216 -12.38 -18.67 -14.66
N LEU A 217 -11.34 -19.00 -15.40
CA LEU A 217 -11.45 -19.34 -16.82
C LEU A 217 -12.29 -20.60 -17.08
N ASN A 218 -12.41 -21.47 -16.08
CA ASN A 218 -13.17 -22.72 -16.18
C ASN A 218 -14.65 -22.58 -15.80
N ILE A 219 -15.12 -21.41 -15.39
CA ILE A 219 -16.53 -21.16 -15.03
C ILE A 219 -17.38 -21.15 -16.29
N LEU A 220 -18.45 -21.95 -16.31
CA LEU A 220 -19.29 -22.16 -17.48
C LEU A 220 -20.72 -21.66 -17.35
N ASP A 221 -21.20 -21.42 -16.12
CA ASP A 221 -22.55 -20.97 -15.87
C ASP A 221 -22.64 -19.80 -14.89
N ASP A 222 -23.78 -19.14 -14.88
CA ASP A 222 -24.05 -17.92 -14.11
C ASP A 222 -24.06 -18.16 -12.61
N LYS A 223 -24.54 -19.32 -12.17
CA LYS A 223 -24.60 -19.65 -10.74
C LYS A 223 -23.21 -19.92 -10.15
N GLU A 224 -22.37 -20.64 -10.89
CA GLU A 224 -20.97 -20.85 -10.52
C GLU A 224 -20.22 -19.53 -10.48
N PHE A 225 -20.48 -18.64 -11.43
CA PHE A 225 -19.91 -17.31 -11.48
C PHE A 225 -20.32 -16.45 -10.27
N GLU A 226 -21.60 -16.45 -9.89
CA GLU A 226 -22.12 -15.72 -8.72
C GLU A 226 -21.38 -16.13 -7.42
N ILE A 227 -21.24 -17.44 -7.19
CA ILE A 227 -20.53 -17.99 -6.03
C ILE A 227 -19.04 -17.65 -6.09
N PHE A 228 -18.43 -17.83 -7.26
CA PHE A 228 -17.00 -17.58 -7.45
C PHE A 228 -16.62 -16.12 -7.17
N VAL A 229 -17.41 -15.16 -7.68
CA VAL A 229 -17.17 -13.74 -7.44
C VAL A 229 -17.33 -13.44 -5.94
N ALA A 230 -18.35 -13.98 -5.29
CA ALA A 230 -18.55 -13.78 -3.85
C ALA A 230 -17.33 -14.26 -3.03
N ASP A 231 -16.82 -15.45 -3.34
CA ASP A 231 -15.65 -16.03 -2.66
C ASP A 231 -14.36 -15.28 -2.96
N SER A 232 -14.15 -14.88 -4.22
CA SER A 232 -12.98 -14.11 -4.63
C SER A 232 -12.91 -12.75 -3.96
N GLU A 233 -14.04 -12.03 -3.90
CA GLU A 233 -14.11 -10.73 -3.23
C GLU A 233 -13.93 -10.85 -1.71
N ASN A 234 -14.42 -11.94 -1.10
CA ASN A 234 -14.15 -12.24 0.30
C ASN A 234 -12.66 -12.55 0.55
N ALA A 235 -11.99 -13.20 -0.40
CA ALA A 235 -10.54 -13.46 -0.31
C ALA A 235 -9.74 -12.15 -0.43
N PHE A 236 -10.07 -11.28 -1.39
CA PHE A 236 -9.43 -9.97 -1.55
C PHE A 236 -9.61 -9.08 -0.31
N SER A 237 -10.82 -9.04 0.27
CA SER A 237 -11.10 -8.26 1.48
C SER A 237 -10.31 -8.78 2.70
N ARG A 238 -10.19 -10.10 2.89
CA ARG A 238 -9.43 -10.69 4.01
C ARG A 238 -7.95 -10.37 3.97
N GLU A 239 -7.36 -10.33 2.79
CA GLU A 239 -5.95 -9.99 2.64
C GLU A 239 -5.65 -8.59 3.18
N HIS A 240 -6.47 -7.61 2.86
CA HIS A 240 -6.31 -6.25 3.36
C HIS A 240 -6.47 -6.16 4.88
N THR A 241 -7.39 -6.93 5.47
CA THR A 241 -7.60 -6.99 6.92
C THR A 241 -6.41 -7.65 7.64
N GLN A 242 -5.82 -8.69 7.07
CA GLN A 242 -4.63 -9.34 7.64
C GLN A 242 -3.38 -8.44 7.60
N TRP A 243 -3.26 -7.58 6.60
CA TRP A 243 -2.22 -6.56 6.53
C TRP A 243 -2.33 -5.56 7.67
N LEU A 244 -3.53 -5.10 7.99
CA LEU A 244 -3.80 -4.23 9.14
C LEU A 244 -3.39 -4.90 10.44
N ALA A 245 -3.83 -6.14 10.69
CA ALA A 245 -3.55 -6.88 11.91
C ALA A 245 -2.04 -7.13 12.13
N ARG A 246 -1.25 -7.32 11.09
CA ARG A 246 0.21 -7.50 11.18
C ARG A 246 0.95 -6.21 11.53
N GLN A 247 0.38 -5.06 11.26
CA GLN A 247 1.01 -3.77 11.59
C GLN A 247 0.64 -3.27 12.99
N ASP A 248 -0.55 -3.59 13.48
CA ASP A 248 -0.95 -3.26 14.86
C ASP A 248 -0.20 -4.11 15.90
N SER A 249 0.52 -5.16 15.47
CA SER A 249 1.33 -6.04 16.33
C SER A 249 2.83 -5.69 16.39
N LEU A 250 3.26 -4.58 15.75
CA LEU A 250 4.63 -4.06 15.74
C LEU A 250 4.69 -2.67 16.40
#